data_a60ceb4fd66c2ee0f3489e8e31da0e05
#
_entry.id   a60ceb4fd66c2ee0f3489e8e31da0e05
#
_cell.length_a   1.000
_cell.length_b   1.000
_cell.length_c   1.000
_cell.angle_alpha   90.00
_cell.angle_beta   90.00
_cell.angle_gamma   90.00
#
_symmetry.space_group_name_H-M   'P 1'
#
loop_
_entity.id
_entity.type
_entity.pdbx_description
1 polymer ?
#
loop_
_entity_poly.entity_id
_entity_poly.type
_entity_poly.pdbx_seq_one_letter_code
_entity_poly.pdbx_strand_id
1 'polypeptide(L)'
;MPAGDDAHDEKSAALPLLLNALPNRLLLEVIKGEERVARIIFQGFAARVQSLALPAVRARLERELPKHPQIIAALTACWREAYAPLLATLADEAFHPSPETLAPLVAAHGEPAVQYALRRADREELRAWADRLARMPLLEATSPAPAPETDSAVTGALRRQLATLDGRVRELHAALKRAERERELTAQGISALERQLSAAGELEALLRRQVDALEAQLDR
;
A
#
# COMPACT_ATOMS: atom_id res chain seq x y z
N MET A 1 -28.05 29.67 17.46
CA MET A 1 -26.74 29.64 16.78
C MET A 1 -26.32 28.21 16.59
N PRO A 2 -26.47 27.59 15.42
CA PRO A 2 -25.93 26.25 15.15
C PRO A 2 -24.58 26.41 14.47
N ALA A 3 -23.48 26.24 15.19
CA ALA A 3 -22.11 26.27 14.69
C ALA A 3 -21.46 24.86 14.71
N GLY A 4 -22.28 23.81 14.58
CA GLY A 4 -21.82 22.43 14.75
C GLY A 4 -21.74 21.58 13.49
N ASP A 5 -22.44 21.95 12.42
CA ASP A 5 -22.58 21.09 11.22
C ASP A 5 -21.44 21.29 10.19
N ASP A 6 -20.93 22.51 10.03
CA ASP A 6 -19.91 22.81 9.02
C ASP A 6 -18.56 22.08 9.27
N ALA A 7 -18.20 21.89 10.55
CA ALA A 7 -16.95 21.21 10.90
C ALA A 7 -16.98 19.67 10.65
N HIS A 8 -18.17 19.07 10.53
CA HIS A 8 -18.33 17.65 10.25
C HIS A 8 -18.29 17.36 8.75
N ASP A 9 -18.87 18.24 7.93
CA ASP A 9 -18.86 18.15 6.48
C ASP A 9 -17.45 18.38 5.90
N GLU A 10 -16.72 19.33 6.45
CA GLU A 10 -15.34 19.62 6.03
C GLU A 10 -14.37 18.46 6.34
N LYS A 11 -14.57 17.77 7.46
CA LYS A 11 -13.80 16.57 7.82
C LYS A 11 -14.14 15.37 6.94
N SER A 12 -15.39 15.23 6.53
CA SER A 12 -15.85 14.14 5.66
C SER A 12 -15.32 14.29 4.23
N ALA A 13 -15.27 15.51 3.70
CA ALA A 13 -14.73 15.79 2.36
C ALA A 13 -13.20 15.69 2.29
N ALA A 14 -12.50 15.85 3.40
CA ALA A 14 -11.04 15.78 3.45
C ALA A 14 -10.50 14.32 3.45
N LEU A 15 -11.29 13.34 3.89
CA LEU A 15 -10.83 11.95 4.01
C LEU A 15 -10.49 11.31 2.65
N PRO A 16 -11.30 11.38 1.58
CA PRO A 16 -10.96 10.83 0.29
C PRO A 16 -9.65 11.43 -0.28
N LEU A 17 -9.43 12.73 -0.06
CA LEU A 17 -8.20 13.40 -0.47
C LEU A 17 -6.99 12.90 0.31
N LEU A 18 -7.10 12.74 1.63
CA LEU A 18 -6.05 12.17 2.47
C LEU A 18 -5.68 10.75 2.00
N LEU A 19 -6.69 9.92 1.74
CA LEU A 19 -6.50 8.55 1.27
C LEU A 19 -5.82 8.48 -0.10
N ASN A 20 -6.09 9.47 -0.98
CA ASN A 20 -5.46 9.56 -2.30
C ASN A 20 -4.06 10.19 -2.22
N ALA A 21 -3.83 11.07 -1.25
CA ALA A 21 -2.55 11.73 -1.02
C ALA A 21 -1.51 10.80 -0.38
N LEU A 22 -1.95 9.80 0.39
CA LEU A 22 -1.04 8.88 1.09
C LEU A 22 -0.55 7.75 0.18
N PRO A 23 0.75 7.42 0.21
CA PRO A 23 1.25 6.19 -0.37
C PRO A 23 0.56 4.96 0.24
N ASN A 24 0.10 4.04 -0.59
CA ASN A 24 -0.61 2.83 -0.16
C ASN A 24 0.15 2.01 0.89
N ARG A 25 1.49 2.07 0.90
CA ARG A 25 2.33 1.40 1.89
C ARG A 25 2.10 1.97 3.29
N LEU A 26 2.16 3.29 3.45
CA LEU A 26 1.94 3.96 4.73
C LEU A 26 0.50 3.77 5.21
N LEU A 27 -0.46 3.87 4.30
CA LEU A 27 -1.86 3.58 4.59
C LEU A 27 -2.05 2.16 5.15
N LEU A 28 -1.41 1.16 4.55
CA LEU A 28 -1.46 -0.23 5.00
C LEU A 28 -0.84 -0.42 6.39
N GLU A 29 0.31 0.21 6.65
CA GLU A 29 1.02 0.12 7.94
C GLU A 29 0.15 0.65 9.07
N VAL A 30 -0.45 1.83 8.90
CA VAL A 30 -1.33 2.43 9.91
C VAL A 30 -2.59 1.57 10.13
N ILE A 31 -3.23 1.08 9.06
CA ILE A 31 -4.43 0.24 9.19
C ILE A 31 -4.10 -1.09 9.90
N LYS A 32 -2.96 -1.71 9.61
CA LYS A 32 -2.52 -2.95 10.27
C LYS A 32 -2.25 -2.77 11.76
N GLY A 33 -1.89 -1.58 12.20
CA GLY A 33 -1.75 -1.25 13.62
C GLY A 33 -3.04 -1.44 14.42
N GLU A 34 -4.21 -1.37 13.75
CA GLU A 34 -5.53 -1.56 14.33
C GLU A 34 -6.19 -2.85 13.80
N GLU A 35 -5.88 -3.99 14.43
CA GLU A 35 -6.24 -5.32 13.93
C GLU A 35 -7.75 -5.49 13.66
N ARG A 36 -8.62 -4.92 14.52
CA ARG A 36 -10.08 -4.98 14.34
C ARG A 36 -10.52 -4.29 13.05
N VAL A 37 -9.98 -3.11 12.79
CA VAL A 37 -10.33 -2.29 11.63
C VAL A 37 -9.75 -2.92 10.36
N ALA A 38 -8.50 -3.40 10.42
CA ALA A 38 -7.88 -4.15 9.33
C ALA A 38 -8.71 -5.36 8.91
N ARG A 39 -9.24 -6.12 9.87
CA ARG A 39 -10.10 -7.28 9.62
C ARG A 39 -11.40 -6.91 8.88
N ILE A 40 -12.02 -5.80 9.24
CA ILE A 40 -13.24 -5.31 8.57
C ILE A 40 -12.93 -4.83 7.15
N ILE A 41 -11.90 -4.02 6.99
CA ILE A 41 -11.52 -3.41 5.71
C ILE A 41 -11.10 -4.49 4.70
N PHE A 42 -10.26 -5.43 5.13
CA PHE A 42 -9.73 -6.49 4.28
C PHE A 42 -10.55 -7.78 4.27
N GLN A 43 -11.77 -7.76 4.81
CA GLN A 43 -12.64 -8.96 4.83
C GLN A 43 -12.76 -9.61 3.45
N GLY A 44 -12.31 -10.85 3.32
CA GLY A 44 -12.27 -11.58 2.05
C GLY A 44 -11.07 -11.26 1.14
N PHE A 45 -10.14 -10.42 1.59
CA PHE A 45 -8.93 -10.05 0.87
C PHE A 45 -7.69 -10.16 1.76
N ALA A 46 -6.54 -10.49 1.15
CA ALA A 46 -5.28 -10.40 1.88
C ALA A 46 -4.93 -8.92 2.15
N ALA A 47 -4.45 -8.62 3.37
CA ALA A 47 -4.01 -7.27 3.75
C ALA A 47 -2.65 -6.93 3.10
N ARG A 48 -2.68 -6.60 1.81
CA ARG A 48 -1.52 -6.25 0.97
C ARG A 48 -1.72 -4.88 0.32
N VAL A 49 -0.64 -4.26 -0.11
CA VAL A 49 -0.64 -2.95 -0.79
C VAL A 49 -1.55 -2.96 -2.02
N GLN A 50 -1.50 -4.03 -2.83
CA GLN A 50 -2.33 -4.16 -4.03
C GLN A 50 -3.83 -4.24 -3.70
N SER A 51 -4.19 -4.78 -2.54
CA SER A 51 -5.60 -4.88 -2.13
C SER A 51 -6.24 -3.53 -1.84
N LEU A 52 -5.45 -2.52 -1.45
CA LEU A 52 -5.92 -1.14 -1.24
C LEU A 52 -6.38 -0.45 -2.53
N ALA A 53 -5.91 -0.90 -3.68
CA ALA A 53 -6.35 -0.39 -4.98
C ALA A 53 -7.70 -0.98 -5.44
N LEU A 54 -8.19 -2.04 -4.77
CA LEU A 54 -9.45 -2.68 -5.13
C LEU A 54 -10.65 -1.79 -4.72
N PRO A 55 -11.62 -1.55 -5.63
CA PRO A 55 -12.77 -0.69 -5.33
C PRO A 55 -13.55 -1.12 -4.08
N ALA A 56 -13.70 -2.43 -3.87
CA ALA A 56 -14.41 -2.97 -2.70
C ALA A 56 -13.69 -2.65 -1.38
N VAL A 57 -12.36 -2.69 -1.35
CA VAL A 57 -11.55 -2.34 -0.17
C VAL A 57 -11.57 -0.84 0.04
N ARG A 58 -11.49 -0.05 -1.04
CA ARG A 58 -11.53 1.41 -1.00
C ARG A 58 -12.86 1.92 -0.44
N ALA A 59 -13.99 1.39 -0.92
CA ALA A 59 -15.31 1.73 -0.40
C ALA A 59 -15.49 1.38 1.09
N ARG A 60 -14.87 0.29 1.56
CA ARG A 60 -14.87 -0.06 2.98
C ARG A 60 -14.01 0.89 3.81
N LEU A 61 -12.85 1.30 3.30
CA LEU A 61 -11.99 2.31 3.92
C LEU A 61 -12.77 3.61 4.15
N GLU A 62 -13.39 4.14 3.11
CA GLU A 62 -14.16 5.39 3.16
C GLU A 62 -15.34 5.31 4.14
N ARG A 63 -15.97 4.15 4.27
CA ARG A 63 -17.09 3.93 5.19
C ARG A 63 -16.67 3.70 6.64
N GLU A 64 -15.56 3.00 6.88
CA GLU A 64 -15.16 2.58 8.23
C GLU A 64 -14.24 3.61 8.91
N LEU A 65 -13.31 4.24 8.19
CA LEU A 65 -12.34 5.18 8.78
C LEU A 65 -12.98 6.35 9.53
N PRO A 66 -14.11 6.97 9.09
CA PRO A 66 -14.75 8.03 9.86
C PRO A 66 -15.16 7.63 11.27
N LYS A 67 -15.38 6.34 11.51
CA LYS A 67 -15.73 5.80 12.84
C LYS A 67 -14.52 5.68 13.78
N HIS A 68 -13.31 5.87 13.25
CA HIS A 68 -12.05 5.65 13.97
C HIS A 68 -11.15 6.90 13.91
N PRO A 69 -11.47 7.96 14.66
CA PRO A 69 -10.74 9.23 14.61
C PRO A 69 -9.24 9.10 14.96
N GLN A 70 -8.88 8.12 15.80
CA GLN A 70 -7.49 7.82 16.12
C GLN A 70 -6.68 7.36 14.90
N ILE A 71 -7.30 6.58 13.99
CA ILE A 71 -6.64 6.14 12.76
C ILE A 71 -6.48 7.32 11.81
N ILE A 72 -7.49 8.17 11.68
CA ILE A 72 -7.41 9.38 10.86
C ILE A 72 -6.30 10.31 11.39
N ALA A 73 -6.17 10.45 12.71
CA ALA A 73 -5.10 11.22 13.32
C ALA A 73 -3.72 10.64 13.01
N ALA A 74 -3.56 9.31 13.10
CA ALA A 74 -2.32 8.62 12.76
C ALA A 74 -1.99 8.77 11.27
N LEU A 75 -2.97 8.60 10.36
CA LEU A 75 -2.79 8.82 8.92
C LEU A 75 -2.37 10.27 8.62
N THR A 76 -2.98 11.23 9.30
CA THR A 76 -2.64 12.65 9.15
C THR A 76 -1.22 12.93 9.65
N ALA A 77 -0.79 12.32 10.76
CA ALA A 77 0.57 12.44 11.28
C ALA A 77 1.59 11.86 10.30
N CYS A 78 1.37 10.63 9.80
CA CYS A 78 2.21 10.01 8.78
C CYS A 78 2.27 10.84 7.48
N TRP A 79 1.15 11.43 7.09
CA TRP A 79 1.11 12.30 5.92
C TRP A 79 1.96 13.57 6.14
N ARG A 80 1.84 14.22 7.32
CA ARG A 80 2.63 15.40 7.65
C ARG A 80 4.14 15.11 7.63
N GLU A 81 4.53 13.96 8.14
CA GLU A 81 5.93 13.54 8.14
C GLU A 81 6.43 13.26 6.71
N ALA A 82 5.66 12.52 5.92
CA ALA A 82 6.01 12.19 4.54
C ALA A 82 6.11 13.41 3.62
N TYR A 83 5.30 14.45 3.87
CA TYR A 83 5.22 15.67 3.06
C TYR A 83 5.72 16.92 3.80
N ALA A 84 6.59 16.77 4.80
CA ALA A 84 7.17 17.89 5.54
C ALA A 84 7.83 18.96 4.62
N PRO A 85 8.59 18.61 3.55
CA PRO A 85 9.14 19.61 2.64
C PRO A 85 8.07 20.42 1.90
N LEU A 86 6.99 19.75 1.46
CA LEU A 86 5.86 20.44 0.82
C LEU A 86 5.20 21.43 1.77
N LEU A 87 4.97 21.01 3.01
CA LEU A 87 4.36 21.87 4.04
C LEU A 87 5.26 23.07 4.37
N ALA A 88 6.56 22.88 4.45
CA ALA A 88 7.51 23.97 4.65
C ALA A 88 7.46 25.00 3.51
N THR A 89 7.38 24.55 2.26
CA THR A 89 7.24 25.43 1.09
C THR A 89 5.93 26.23 1.13
N LEU A 90 4.81 25.60 1.49
CA LEU A 90 3.51 26.27 1.56
C LEU A 90 3.38 27.19 2.78
N ALA A 91 4.16 26.96 3.84
CA ALA A 91 4.20 27.81 5.03
C ALA A 91 5.04 29.06 4.84
N ASP A 92 5.89 29.13 3.81
CA ASP A 92 6.67 30.31 3.51
C ASP A 92 5.75 31.48 3.12
N GLU A 93 5.91 32.60 3.79
CA GLU A 93 5.14 33.82 3.52
C GLU A 93 5.40 34.38 2.10
N ALA A 94 6.58 34.14 1.56
CA ALA A 94 6.95 34.53 0.20
C ALA A 94 6.31 33.62 -0.86
N PHE A 95 5.74 32.48 -0.48
CA PHE A 95 5.09 31.59 -1.43
C PHE A 95 3.73 32.17 -1.85
N HIS A 96 3.60 32.49 -3.12
CA HIS A 96 2.35 32.91 -3.75
C HIS A 96 1.86 31.78 -4.70
N PRO A 97 0.66 31.25 -4.47
CA PRO A 97 0.14 30.17 -5.29
C PRO A 97 -0.23 30.71 -6.69
N SER A 98 0.33 30.06 -7.69
CA SER A 98 0.04 30.28 -9.12
C SER A 98 0.18 28.94 -9.85
N PRO A 99 -0.33 28.81 -11.09
CA PRO A 99 -0.12 27.59 -11.88
C PRO A 99 1.38 27.25 -12.03
N GLU A 100 2.23 28.25 -12.18
CA GLU A 100 3.67 28.10 -12.39
C GLU A 100 4.38 27.63 -11.11
N THR A 101 3.96 28.11 -9.92
CA THR A 101 4.57 27.72 -8.64
C THR A 101 4.01 26.39 -8.13
N LEU A 102 2.77 26.03 -8.51
CA LEU A 102 2.15 24.76 -8.12
C LEU A 102 2.55 23.60 -9.02
N ALA A 103 2.80 23.82 -10.32
CA ALA A 103 3.18 22.76 -11.25
C ALA A 103 4.38 21.92 -10.79
N PRO A 104 5.52 22.51 -10.35
CA PRO A 104 6.66 21.73 -9.84
C PRO A 104 6.33 20.97 -8.56
N LEU A 105 5.48 21.50 -7.68
CA LEU A 105 5.04 20.80 -6.47
C LEU A 105 4.15 19.60 -6.81
N VAL A 106 3.25 19.76 -7.77
CA VAL A 106 2.42 18.65 -8.29
C VAL A 106 3.29 17.59 -8.96
N ALA A 107 4.27 17.98 -9.75
CA ALA A 107 5.21 17.05 -10.37
C ALA A 107 6.04 16.27 -9.35
N ALA A 108 6.46 16.91 -8.25
CA ALA A 108 7.28 16.29 -7.21
C ALA A 108 6.49 15.42 -6.23
N HIS A 109 5.28 15.83 -5.85
CA HIS A 109 4.52 15.24 -4.74
C HIS A 109 3.20 14.58 -5.18
N GLY A 110 2.77 14.81 -6.40
CA GLY A 110 1.46 14.39 -6.91
C GLY A 110 0.33 15.36 -6.57
N GLU A 111 -0.61 15.49 -7.48
CA GLU A 111 -1.74 16.41 -7.34
C GLU A 111 -2.56 16.19 -6.05
N PRO A 112 -2.95 14.94 -5.66
CA PRO A 112 -3.73 14.73 -4.43
C PRO A 112 -3.02 15.20 -3.16
N ALA A 113 -1.67 15.05 -3.09
CA ALA A 113 -0.90 15.49 -1.93
C ALA A 113 -0.85 17.01 -1.83
N VAL A 114 -0.62 17.71 -2.96
CA VAL A 114 -0.62 19.17 -3.02
C VAL A 114 -2.01 19.73 -2.72
N GLN A 115 -3.06 19.16 -3.30
CA GLN A 115 -4.43 19.57 -3.04
C GLN A 115 -4.84 19.41 -1.57
N TYR A 116 -4.46 18.29 -0.94
CA TYR A 116 -4.71 18.07 0.48
C TYR A 116 -3.93 19.06 1.35
N ALA A 117 -2.65 19.36 1.02
CA ALA A 117 -1.84 20.34 1.72
C ALA A 117 -2.44 21.75 1.63
N LEU A 118 -2.87 22.18 0.45
CA LEU A 118 -3.49 23.48 0.22
C LEU A 118 -4.80 23.64 1.04
N ARG A 119 -5.65 22.60 1.08
CA ARG A 119 -6.89 22.64 1.88
C ARG A 119 -6.64 22.80 3.38
N ARG A 120 -5.51 22.28 3.86
CA ARG A 120 -5.15 22.36 5.28
C ARG A 120 -4.27 23.54 5.65
N ALA A 121 -3.92 24.38 4.69
CA ALA A 121 -3.15 25.57 4.94
C ALA A 121 -3.96 26.61 5.76
N ASP A 122 -3.27 27.34 6.63
CA ASP A 122 -3.91 28.38 7.45
C ASP A 122 -4.32 29.61 6.61
N ARG A 123 -3.65 29.82 5.46
CA ARG A 123 -3.91 30.92 4.55
C ARG A 123 -5.11 30.63 3.65
N GLU A 124 -6.11 31.51 3.68
CA GLU A 124 -7.34 31.37 2.88
C GLU A 124 -7.06 31.35 1.36
N GLU A 125 -6.07 32.12 0.93
CA GLU A 125 -5.63 32.13 -0.47
C GLU A 125 -5.19 30.75 -0.94
N LEU A 126 -4.43 29.99 -0.12
CA LEU A 126 -4.00 28.63 -0.44
C LEU A 126 -5.19 27.67 -0.48
N ARG A 127 -6.15 27.81 0.42
CA ARG A 127 -7.38 26.98 0.40
C ARG A 127 -8.21 27.21 -0.86
N ALA A 128 -8.34 28.45 -1.30
CA ALA A 128 -9.04 28.79 -2.54
C ALA A 128 -8.37 28.13 -3.78
N TRP A 129 -7.04 27.96 -3.75
CA TRP A 129 -6.30 27.26 -4.80
C TRP A 129 -6.51 25.75 -4.78
N ALA A 130 -6.81 25.13 -3.65
CA ALA A 130 -7.14 23.70 -3.62
C ALA A 130 -8.35 23.36 -4.49
N ASP A 131 -9.39 24.20 -4.46
CA ASP A 131 -10.60 24.02 -5.27
C ASP A 131 -10.37 24.36 -6.75
N ARG A 132 -9.48 25.31 -7.04
CA ARG A 132 -9.05 25.61 -8.41
C ARG A 132 -8.25 24.45 -8.99
N LEU A 133 -7.31 23.90 -8.23
CA LEU A 133 -6.49 22.76 -8.65
C LEU A 133 -7.36 21.54 -9.03
N ALA A 134 -8.41 21.28 -8.25
CA ALA A 134 -9.36 20.20 -8.52
C ALA A 134 -10.11 20.35 -9.87
N ARG A 135 -10.20 21.57 -10.37
CA ARG A 135 -10.93 21.90 -11.62
C ARG A 135 -10.04 22.13 -12.83
N MET A 136 -8.73 22.31 -12.59
CA MET A 136 -7.74 22.56 -13.64
C MET A 136 -6.98 21.27 -13.89
N PRO A 137 -7.02 20.69 -15.09
CA PRO A 137 -6.11 19.60 -15.46
C PRO A 137 -4.71 20.20 -15.67
N LEU A 138 -3.95 20.36 -14.55
CA LEU A 138 -2.60 20.91 -14.58
C LEU A 138 -1.62 20.05 -15.41
N LEU A 139 -1.95 18.78 -15.64
CA LEU A 139 -1.15 17.86 -16.46
C LEU A 139 -1.27 18.10 -17.97
N GLU A 140 -2.31 18.81 -18.44
CA GLU A 140 -2.39 19.19 -19.86
C GLU A 140 -1.59 20.45 -20.19
N ALA A 141 -1.26 21.29 -19.20
CA ALA A 141 -0.53 22.54 -19.40
C ALA A 141 1.00 22.40 -19.46
N THR A 142 1.54 21.22 -19.13
CA THR A 142 2.97 20.92 -19.28
C THR A 142 3.20 19.77 -20.26
N SER A 143 2.61 19.86 -21.44
CA SER A 143 3.32 19.35 -22.59
C SER A 143 4.51 20.29 -22.76
N PRO A 144 5.75 19.86 -22.43
CA PRO A 144 6.90 20.72 -22.63
C PRO A 144 6.90 21.12 -24.11
N ALA A 145 7.01 22.43 -24.38
CA ALA A 145 7.40 22.88 -25.70
C ALA A 145 8.54 21.99 -26.18
N PRO A 146 8.60 21.60 -27.47
CA PRO A 146 9.59 20.64 -27.93
C PRO A 146 10.99 21.13 -27.51
N ALA A 147 11.52 20.45 -26.48
CA ALA A 147 12.84 20.69 -25.96
C ALA A 147 13.84 20.40 -27.08
N PRO A 148 14.96 21.14 -27.15
CA PRO A 148 15.96 20.96 -28.19
C PRO A 148 16.40 19.48 -28.24
N GLU A 149 16.66 19.01 -29.46
CA GLU A 149 16.85 17.61 -29.85
C GLU A 149 17.82 16.75 -28.99
N THR A 150 18.59 17.37 -28.09
CA THR A 150 19.47 16.69 -27.13
C THR A 150 18.75 15.91 -26.04
N ASP A 151 17.52 16.28 -25.66
CA ASP A 151 16.73 15.55 -24.63
C ASP A 151 16.07 14.25 -25.18
N SER A 152 15.92 14.13 -26.49
CA SER A 152 15.34 12.94 -27.12
C SER A 152 16.22 11.70 -26.92
N ALA A 153 17.54 11.84 -26.90
CA ALA A 153 18.46 10.73 -26.69
C ALA A 153 18.44 10.24 -25.23
N VAL A 154 18.37 11.17 -24.27
CA VAL A 154 18.32 10.86 -22.81
C VAL A 154 16.98 10.24 -22.45
N THR A 155 15.87 10.78 -22.93
CA THR A 155 14.53 10.20 -22.72
C THR A 155 14.38 8.85 -23.40
N GLY A 156 14.99 8.65 -24.58
CA GLY A 156 15.05 7.36 -25.25
C GLY A 156 15.90 6.32 -24.48
N ALA A 157 17.00 6.74 -23.86
CA ALA A 157 17.82 5.88 -23.02
C ALA A 157 17.08 5.47 -21.72
N LEU A 158 16.42 6.43 -21.05
CA LEU A 158 15.61 6.18 -19.86
C LEU A 158 14.43 5.24 -20.14
N ARG A 159 13.72 5.42 -21.25
CA ARG A 159 12.64 4.50 -21.66
C ARG A 159 13.14 3.08 -21.90
N ARG A 160 14.33 2.92 -22.51
CA ARG A 160 14.94 1.60 -22.67
C ARG A 160 15.35 0.98 -21.34
N GLN A 161 15.90 1.76 -20.40
CA GLN A 161 16.21 1.28 -19.05
C GLN A 161 14.96 0.86 -18.30
N LEU A 162 13.88 1.64 -18.35
CA LEU A 162 12.59 1.28 -17.75
C LEU A 162 12.03 -0.01 -18.34
N ALA A 163 12.05 -0.18 -19.66
CA ALA A 163 11.60 -1.42 -20.30
C ALA A 163 12.45 -2.64 -19.88
N THR A 164 13.76 -2.45 -19.72
CA THR A 164 14.68 -3.50 -19.24
C THR A 164 14.40 -3.86 -17.79
N LEU A 165 14.17 -2.88 -16.92
CA LEU A 165 13.83 -3.09 -15.50
C LEU A 165 12.46 -3.78 -15.36
N ASP A 166 11.48 -3.38 -16.17
CA ASP A 166 10.16 -4.01 -16.19
C ASP A 166 10.23 -5.48 -16.65
N GLY A 167 11.08 -5.78 -17.63
CA GLY A 167 11.42 -7.14 -18.03
C GLY A 167 12.01 -7.97 -16.88
N ARG A 168 13.02 -7.40 -16.16
CA ARG A 168 13.64 -8.06 -15.01
C ARG A 168 12.65 -8.30 -13.86
N VAL A 169 11.79 -7.34 -13.59
CA VAL A 169 10.74 -7.50 -12.56
C VAL A 169 9.79 -8.65 -12.90
N ARG A 170 9.38 -8.77 -14.17
CA ARG A 170 8.54 -9.90 -14.62
C ARG A 170 9.27 -11.26 -14.50
N GLU A 171 10.54 -11.30 -14.87
CA GLU A 171 11.37 -12.51 -14.73
C GLU A 171 11.52 -12.92 -13.26
N LEU A 172 11.82 -11.96 -12.37
CA LEU A 172 11.93 -12.22 -10.93
C LEU A 172 10.61 -12.70 -10.33
N HIS A 173 9.49 -12.11 -10.71
CA HIS A 173 8.17 -12.59 -10.29
C HIS A 173 7.88 -14.02 -10.78
N ALA A 174 8.26 -14.35 -12.01
CA ALA A 174 8.11 -15.71 -12.53
C ALA A 174 9.02 -16.71 -11.82
N ALA A 175 10.24 -16.31 -11.48
CA ALA A 175 11.18 -17.13 -10.69
C ALA A 175 10.67 -17.35 -9.27
N LEU A 176 10.17 -16.31 -8.61
CA LEU A 176 9.58 -16.39 -7.27
C LEU A 176 8.41 -17.38 -7.22
N LYS A 177 7.48 -17.27 -8.19
CA LYS A 177 6.37 -18.22 -8.28
C LYS A 177 6.80 -19.67 -8.50
N ARG A 178 7.90 -19.88 -9.25
CA ARG A 178 8.46 -21.23 -9.43
C ARG A 178 9.04 -21.76 -8.11
N ALA A 179 9.84 -20.95 -7.42
CA ALA A 179 10.43 -21.31 -6.14
C ALA A 179 9.36 -21.59 -5.06
N GLU A 180 8.27 -20.81 -5.03
CA GLU A 180 7.13 -21.05 -4.13
C GLU A 180 6.48 -22.43 -4.41
N ARG A 181 6.26 -22.78 -5.68
CA ARG A 181 5.70 -24.10 -6.04
C ARG A 181 6.64 -25.25 -5.68
N GLU A 182 7.94 -25.11 -5.91
CA GLU A 182 8.94 -26.09 -5.50
C GLU A 182 8.95 -26.29 -3.98
N ARG A 183 8.85 -25.21 -3.21
CA ARG A 183 8.73 -25.30 -1.76
C ARG A 183 7.45 -26.01 -1.33
N GLU A 184 6.33 -25.76 -1.97
CA GLU A 184 5.07 -26.48 -1.68
C GLU A 184 5.19 -27.98 -1.97
N LEU A 185 5.78 -28.36 -3.11
CA LEU A 185 5.99 -29.75 -3.47
C LEU A 185 6.96 -30.45 -2.49
N THR A 186 8.05 -29.80 -2.11
CA THR A 186 8.97 -30.35 -1.11
C THR A 186 8.31 -30.50 0.26
N ALA A 187 7.52 -29.52 0.70
CA ALA A 187 6.77 -29.61 1.96
C ALA A 187 5.77 -30.78 1.96
N GLN A 188 5.05 -30.99 0.83
CA GLN A 188 4.18 -32.15 0.66
C GLN A 188 4.94 -33.46 0.68
N GLY A 189 6.10 -33.53 0.03
CA GLY A 189 6.99 -34.68 0.06
C GLY A 189 7.48 -35.01 1.49
N ILE A 190 7.90 -34.01 2.25
CA ILE A 190 8.33 -34.19 3.65
C ILE A 190 7.17 -34.74 4.48
N SER A 191 5.97 -34.16 4.38
CA SER A 191 4.79 -34.63 5.13
C SER A 191 4.37 -36.05 4.74
N ALA A 192 4.61 -36.49 3.50
CA ALA A 192 4.36 -37.85 3.08
C ALA A 192 5.38 -38.83 3.69
N LEU A 193 6.67 -38.45 3.69
CA LEU A 193 7.75 -39.26 4.30
C LEU A 193 7.56 -39.38 5.81
N GLU A 194 7.19 -38.33 6.50
CA GLU A 194 6.89 -38.35 7.95
C GLU A 194 5.77 -39.33 8.28
N ARG A 195 4.70 -39.36 7.45
CA ARG A 195 3.60 -40.34 7.62
C ARG A 195 4.07 -41.78 7.39
N GLN A 196 4.93 -42.02 6.37
CA GLN A 196 5.49 -43.34 6.12
C GLN A 196 6.40 -43.80 7.26
N LEU A 197 7.19 -42.91 7.81
CA LEU A 197 8.10 -43.18 8.92
C LEU A 197 7.32 -43.50 10.21
N SER A 198 6.24 -42.78 10.48
CA SER A 198 5.32 -43.10 11.59
C SER A 198 4.70 -44.48 11.43
N ALA A 199 4.16 -44.80 10.26
CA ALA A 199 3.57 -46.11 9.99
C ALA A 199 4.60 -47.24 10.10
N ALA A 200 5.83 -47.04 9.63
CA ALA A 200 6.90 -48.04 9.79
C ALA A 200 7.26 -48.27 11.25
N GLY A 201 7.30 -47.20 12.07
CA GLY A 201 7.55 -47.30 13.51
C GLY A 201 6.45 -48.06 14.26
N GLU A 202 5.17 -47.84 13.88
CA GLU A 202 4.04 -48.60 14.43
C GLU A 202 4.15 -50.10 14.11
N LEU A 203 4.53 -50.43 12.88
CA LEU A 203 4.68 -51.80 12.40
C LEU A 203 5.87 -52.48 13.13
N GLU A 204 6.98 -51.79 13.32
CA GLU A 204 8.11 -52.28 14.10
C GLU A 204 7.72 -52.59 15.56
N ALA A 205 6.98 -51.69 16.19
CA ALA A 205 6.47 -51.88 17.54
C ALA A 205 5.54 -53.10 17.65
N LEU A 206 4.70 -53.34 16.66
CA LEU A 206 3.85 -54.54 16.59
C LEU A 206 4.66 -55.81 16.43
N LEU A 207 5.64 -55.83 15.53
CA LEU A 207 6.51 -56.98 15.34
C LEU A 207 7.31 -57.32 16.60
N ARG A 208 7.86 -56.33 17.32
CA ARG A 208 8.53 -56.54 18.59
C ARG A 208 7.63 -57.23 19.63
N ARG A 209 6.40 -56.73 19.79
CA ARG A 209 5.41 -57.36 20.70
C ARG A 209 5.09 -58.80 20.32
N GLN A 210 5.05 -59.12 19.01
CA GLN A 210 4.83 -60.49 18.56
C GLN A 210 6.03 -61.40 18.86
N VAL A 211 7.27 -60.90 18.68
CA VAL A 211 8.49 -61.62 19.02
C VAL A 211 8.53 -61.91 20.52
N ASP A 212 8.34 -60.87 21.34
CA ASP A 212 8.31 -61.02 22.83
C ASP A 212 7.25 -62.07 23.29
N ALA A 213 6.07 -62.06 22.64
CA ALA A 213 5.03 -63.02 22.95
C ALA A 213 5.38 -64.47 22.55
N LEU A 214 6.06 -64.64 21.42
CA LEU A 214 6.54 -65.97 20.96
C LEU A 214 7.67 -66.53 21.84
N GLU A 215 8.60 -65.65 22.22
CA GLU A 215 9.67 -65.99 23.18
C GLU A 215 9.10 -66.45 24.52
N ALA A 216 8.14 -65.73 25.06
CA ALA A 216 7.44 -66.12 26.28
C ALA A 216 6.64 -67.41 26.19
N GLN A 217 6.29 -67.89 24.99
CA GLN A 217 5.66 -69.19 24.75
C GLN A 217 6.67 -70.31 24.68
N LEU A 218 7.89 -70.04 24.15
CA LEU A 218 8.94 -71.02 24.04
C LEU A 218 9.61 -71.32 25.42
N ASP A 219 9.59 -70.36 26.33
CA ASP A 219 10.16 -70.51 27.67
C ASP A 219 9.21 -71.23 28.67
N ARG A 220 8.05 -71.67 28.19
CA ARG A 220 7.07 -72.45 28.97
C ARG A 220 7.10 -73.94 28.63
#